data_322a5e4723bd6cf20489e4d6ffcb0819
#
_entry.id   322a5e4723bd6cf20489e4d6ffcb0819
#
_cell.length_a   1.000
_cell.length_b   1.000
_cell.length_c   1.000
_cell.angle_alpha   90.00
_cell.angle_beta   90.00
_cell.angle_gamma   90.00
#
_symmetry.space_group_name_H-M   'P 1'
#
loop_
_entity.id
_entity.type
_entity.pdbx_description
1 polymer ?
#
loop_
_entity_poly.entity_id
_entity_poly.type
_entity_poly.pdbx_seq_one_letter_code
_entity_poly.pdbx_strand_id
1 'polypeptide(L)'
;MPPLDLSGRKTSFFEFWPLWLIYVPVFLQWLLLSLRYRSFSLPLIANPAVPLSGMVGVAKSSVFDAAGNEARQWILPWYVYEVSGEALEVQTQKVLVALSNCKLSLPLVGKPEIGCRGVGVKLLKNEEELANYLGN
;
A
#
# COMPACT_ATOMS: atom_id res chain seq x y z
N MET A 1 7.33 23.03 -8.56
CA MET A 1 7.93 21.73 -8.87
C MET A 1 8.76 21.89 -10.14
N PRO A 2 10.00 21.40 -10.19
CA PRO A 2 10.74 21.37 -11.44
C PRO A 2 9.99 20.56 -12.49
N PRO A 3 10.12 20.87 -13.78
CA PRO A 3 9.46 20.10 -14.84
C PRO A 3 9.94 18.65 -14.81
N LEU A 4 9.01 17.72 -15.00
CA LEU A 4 9.30 16.28 -15.00
C LEU A 4 10.17 15.95 -16.22
N ASP A 5 11.37 15.47 -16.00
CA ASP A 5 12.22 14.97 -17.09
C ASP A 5 11.70 13.60 -17.57
N LEU A 6 11.07 13.60 -18.73
CA LEU A 6 10.52 12.40 -19.37
C LEU A 6 11.49 11.73 -20.34
N SER A 7 12.72 12.23 -20.46
CA SER A 7 13.74 11.72 -21.41
C SER A 7 14.40 10.41 -20.96
N GLY A 8 14.28 10.06 -19.66
CA GLY A 8 14.81 8.83 -19.09
C GLY A 8 14.06 7.57 -19.54
N ARG A 9 14.70 6.40 -19.45
CA ARG A 9 14.03 5.12 -19.63
C ARG A 9 12.85 5.00 -18.64
N LYS A 10 11.64 4.85 -19.17
CA LYS A 10 10.40 4.76 -18.37
C LYS A 10 10.34 3.54 -17.47
N THR A 11 11.14 2.50 -17.74
CA THR A 11 11.13 1.23 -17.00
C THR A 11 12.54 0.69 -16.84
N SER A 12 12.85 0.20 -15.63
CA SER A 12 14.08 -0.53 -15.37
C SER A 12 14.00 -1.94 -15.93
N PHE A 13 15.12 -2.46 -16.48
CA PHE A 13 15.20 -3.84 -16.98
C PHE A 13 14.76 -4.89 -15.95
N PHE A 14 15.01 -4.63 -14.65
CA PHE A 14 14.68 -5.55 -13.57
C PHE A 14 13.25 -5.36 -12.97
N GLU A 15 12.57 -4.28 -13.31
CA GLU A 15 11.31 -3.92 -12.69
C GLU A 15 10.19 -4.94 -12.90
N PHE A 16 10.20 -5.60 -14.07
CA PHE A 16 9.20 -6.59 -14.47
C PHE A 16 9.68 -8.04 -14.42
N TRP A 17 10.81 -8.28 -13.77
CA TRP A 17 11.26 -9.66 -13.59
C TRP A 17 10.28 -10.43 -12.71
N PRO A 18 10.08 -11.73 -13.00
CA PRO A 18 9.27 -12.59 -12.16
C PRO A 18 9.81 -12.57 -10.72
N LEU A 19 8.92 -12.39 -9.74
CA LEU A 19 9.32 -12.28 -8.33
C LEU A 19 10.17 -13.47 -7.88
N TRP A 20 9.85 -14.68 -8.30
CA TRP A 20 10.61 -15.86 -7.95
C TRP A 20 12.08 -15.78 -8.35
N LEU A 21 12.38 -15.19 -9.55
CA LEU A 21 13.76 -15.05 -10.03
C LEU A 21 14.56 -14.08 -9.16
N ILE A 22 13.91 -13.01 -8.69
CA ILE A 22 14.53 -12.02 -7.80
C ILE A 22 14.71 -12.60 -6.40
N TYR A 23 13.77 -13.38 -5.91
CA TYR A 23 13.80 -13.90 -4.55
C TYR A 23 14.68 -15.13 -4.35
N VAL A 24 15.02 -15.88 -5.39
CA VAL A 24 15.92 -17.05 -5.25
C VAL A 24 17.26 -16.69 -4.61
N PRO A 25 18.06 -15.73 -5.12
CA PRO A 25 19.31 -15.36 -4.49
C PRO A 25 19.14 -14.78 -3.08
N VAL A 26 18.07 -14.03 -2.85
CA VAL A 26 17.74 -13.48 -1.53
C VAL A 26 17.44 -14.62 -0.54
N PHE A 27 16.66 -15.61 -0.94
CA PHE A 27 16.34 -16.76 -0.11
C PHE A 27 17.57 -17.59 0.22
N LEU A 28 18.46 -17.84 -0.75
CA LEU A 28 19.71 -18.55 -0.52
C LEU A 28 20.61 -17.81 0.46
N GLN A 29 20.74 -16.49 0.30
CA GLN A 29 21.49 -15.67 1.24
C GLN A 29 20.87 -15.69 2.64
N TRP A 30 19.55 -15.59 2.74
CA TRP A 30 18.85 -15.69 4.03
C TRP A 30 19.10 -17.04 4.70
N LEU A 31 19.06 -18.14 3.94
CA LEU A 31 19.32 -19.48 4.44
C LEU A 31 20.75 -19.62 4.99
N LEU A 32 21.75 -19.14 4.23
CA LEU A 32 23.15 -19.14 4.66
C LEU A 32 23.36 -18.33 5.96
N LEU A 33 22.75 -17.15 6.04
CA LEU A 33 22.81 -16.32 7.24
C LEU A 33 22.10 -16.97 8.42
N SER A 34 20.96 -17.60 8.18
CA SER A 34 20.20 -18.32 9.21
C SER A 34 21.00 -19.48 9.81
N LEU A 35 21.70 -20.23 8.97
CA LEU A 35 22.60 -21.29 9.41
C LEU A 35 23.79 -20.72 10.20
N ARG A 36 24.42 -19.66 9.68
CA ARG A 36 25.57 -19.02 10.32
C ARG A 36 25.24 -18.47 11.71
N TYR A 37 24.09 -17.81 11.86
CA TYR A 37 23.67 -17.19 13.11
C TYR A 37 22.71 -18.05 13.94
N ARG A 38 22.42 -19.28 13.48
CA ARG A 38 21.52 -20.23 14.16
C ARG A 38 20.15 -19.64 14.50
N SER A 39 19.62 -18.78 13.62
CA SER A 39 18.33 -18.13 13.81
C SER A 39 17.66 -17.85 12.47
N PHE A 40 16.44 -18.35 12.29
CA PHE A 40 15.62 -18.06 11.11
C PHE A 40 14.84 -16.76 11.24
N SER A 41 14.71 -16.23 12.45
CA SER A 41 13.90 -15.05 12.73
C SER A 41 14.66 -13.71 12.72
N LEU A 42 15.98 -13.74 12.57
CA LEU A 42 16.80 -12.51 12.57
C LEU A 42 16.32 -11.43 11.59
N PRO A 43 15.91 -11.77 10.34
CA PRO A 43 15.41 -10.75 9.43
C PRO A 43 14.12 -10.07 9.91
N LEU A 44 13.33 -10.77 10.75
CA LEU A 44 12.06 -10.25 11.26
C LEU A 44 12.22 -9.16 12.34
N ILE A 45 13.42 -9.00 12.88
CA ILE A 45 13.74 -7.97 13.88
C ILE A 45 14.42 -6.74 13.29
N ALA A 46 14.71 -6.76 11.99
CA ALA A 46 15.40 -5.65 11.32
C ALA A 46 14.60 -4.34 11.36
N ASN A 47 13.27 -4.43 11.35
CA ASN A 47 12.37 -3.29 11.47
C ASN A 47 11.20 -3.63 12.42
N PRO A 48 11.39 -3.46 13.73
CA PRO A 48 10.39 -3.88 14.72
C PRO A 48 9.09 -3.05 14.68
N ALA A 49 9.11 -1.87 14.05
CA ALA A 49 7.93 -1.02 13.92
C ALA A 49 6.93 -1.51 12.84
N VAL A 50 7.35 -2.46 12.00
CA VAL A 50 6.53 -2.95 10.89
C VAL A 50 6.31 -4.47 11.04
N PRO A 51 5.08 -4.96 10.87
CA PRO A 51 4.80 -6.40 10.96
C PRO A 51 5.72 -7.22 10.05
N LEU A 52 6.32 -8.27 10.59
CA LEU A 52 7.30 -9.14 9.93
C LEU A 52 8.43 -8.36 9.21
N SER A 53 8.87 -7.22 9.78
CA SER A 53 9.86 -6.31 9.18
C SER A 53 9.54 -5.86 7.74
N GLY A 54 8.29 -5.94 7.31
CA GLY A 54 7.88 -5.60 5.96
C GLY A 54 8.21 -6.65 4.90
N MET A 55 8.61 -7.86 5.29
CA MET A 55 8.93 -8.95 4.35
C MET A 55 7.71 -9.48 3.59
N VAL A 56 6.53 -9.39 4.17
CA VAL A 56 5.26 -9.81 3.57
C VAL A 56 4.33 -8.62 3.56
N GLY A 57 3.58 -8.45 2.49
CA GLY A 57 2.72 -7.31 2.20
C GLY A 57 2.22 -6.54 3.42
N VAL A 58 2.73 -5.33 3.59
CA VAL A 58 2.38 -4.45 4.70
C VAL A 58 1.19 -3.61 4.28
N ALA A 59 0.18 -3.57 5.12
CA ALA A 59 -0.97 -2.69 4.96
C ALA A 59 -0.50 -1.21 4.97
N LYS A 60 -1.00 -0.41 4.03
CA LYS A 60 -0.60 1.01 3.94
C LYS A 60 -1.06 1.80 5.16
N SER A 61 -2.25 1.48 5.68
CA SER A 61 -2.79 2.09 6.90
C SER A 61 -1.87 1.87 8.09
N SER A 62 -1.34 0.64 8.27
CA SER A 62 -0.48 0.34 9.41
C SER A 62 0.80 1.20 9.42
N VAL A 63 1.32 1.56 8.25
CA VAL A 63 2.47 2.46 8.12
C VAL A 63 2.08 3.89 8.52
N PHE A 64 0.91 4.35 8.09
CA PHE A 64 0.40 5.68 8.44
C PHE A 64 0.05 5.79 9.92
N ASP A 65 -0.51 4.73 10.51
CA ASP A 65 -0.84 4.67 11.93
C ASP A 65 0.40 4.68 12.82
N ALA A 66 1.49 4.05 12.36
CA ALA A 66 2.78 4.05 13.04
C ALA A 66 3.50 5.41 12.97
N ALA A 67 3.03 6.35 12.14
CA ALA A 67 3.64 7.67 12.02
C ALA A 67 3.48 8.49 13.31
N GLY A 68 4.60 9.00 13.82
CA GLY A 68 4.62 9.92 14.95
C GLY A 68 3.95 11.27 14.64
N ASN A 69 3.67 12.06 15.68
CA ASN A 69 2.94 13.33 15.56
C ASN A 69 3.59 14.31 14.58
N GLU A 70 4.93 14.36 14.51
CA GLU A 70 5.65 15.20 13.56
C GLU A 70 5.48 14.74 12.11
N ALA A 71 5.46 13.43 11.87
CA ALA A 71 5.28 12.87 10.52
C ALA A 71 3.83 13.01 10.06
N ARG A 72 2.84 12.90 10.96
CA ARG A 72 1.41 12.98 10.62
C ARG A 72 1.01 14.30 9.96
N GLN A 73 1.67 15.41 10.28
CA GLN A 73 1.37 16.70 9.65
C GLN A 73 1.70 16.74 8.15
N TRP A 74 2.55 15.80 7.67
CA TRP A 74 2.96 15.67 6.28
C TRP A 74 2.20 14.58 5.52
N ILE A 75 1.38 13.79 6.23
CA ILE A 75 0.57 12.73 5.65
C ILE A 75 -0.84 13.28 5.39
N LEU A 76 -1.31 13.12 4.15
CA LEU A 76 -2.69 13.49 3.82
C LEU A 76 -3.68 12.67 4.63
N PRO A 77 -4.84 13.23 4.99
CA PRO A 77 -5.90 12.47 5.66
C PRO A 77 -6.27 11.23 4.84
N TRP A 78 -6.51 10.12 5.51
CA TRP A 78 -6.92 8.86 4.88
C TRP A 78 -8.07 8.23 5.63
N TYR A 79 -8.77 7.36 4.95
CA TYR A 79 -9.82 6.51 5.50
C TYR A 79 -9.69 5.11 4.92
N VAL A 80 -9.77 4.08 5.76
CA VAL A 80 -9.76 2.68 5.34
C VAL A 80 -11.18 2.16 5.35
N TYR A 81 -11.59 1.56 4.25
CA TYR A 81 -12.88 0.91 4.11
C TYR A 81 -12.68 -0.56 3.74
N GLU A 82 -13.30 -1.45 4.50
CA GLU A 82 -13.36 -2.87 4.18
C GLU A 82 -14.62 -3.14 3.36
N VAL A 83 -14.43 -3.62 2.13
CA VAL A 83 -15.54 -3.98 1.25
C VAL A 83 -16.35 -5.09 1.89
N SER A 84 -17.65 -4.88 2.06
CA SER A 84 -18.58 -5.83 2.65
C SER A 84 -19.37 -6.55 1.57
N GLY A 85 -20.08 -7.64 1.91
CA GLY A 85 -21.00 -8.34 1.00
C GLY A 85 -22.37 -7.64 0.82
N GLU A 86 -22.51 -6.39 1.27
CA GLU A 86 -23.76 -5.63 1.13
C GLU A 86 -23.96 -5.10 -0.30
N ALA A 87 -25.17 -4.65 -0.59
CA ALA A 87 -25.47 -4.01 -1.89
C ALA A 87 -24.56 -2.79 -2.12
N LEU A 88 -24.11 -2.61 -3.35
CA LEU A 88 -23.13 -1.59 -3.74
C LEU A 88 -23.58 -0.17 -3.36
N GLU A 89 -24.86 0.11 -3.50
CA GLU A 89 -25.45 1.40 -3.14
C GLU A 89 -25.30 1.69 -1.64
N VAL A 90 -25.53 0.67 -0.81
CA VAL A 90 -25.41 0.77 0.65
C VAL A 90 -23.97 1.02 1.04
N GLN A 91 -23.02 0.28 0.44
CA GLN A 91 -21.60 0.47 0.67
C GLN A 91 -21.15 1.87 0.27
N THR A 92 -21.57 2.34 -0.91
CA THR A 92 -21.22 3.68 -1.40
C THR A 92 -21.72 4.77 -0.46
N GLN A 93 -22.96 4.68 0.02
CA GLN A 93 -23.50 5.62 0.98
C GLN A 93 -22.74 5.60 2.33
N LYS A 94 -22.43 4.42 2.84
CA LYS A 94 -21.62 4.27 4.06
C LYS A 94 -20.25 4.96 3.93
N VAL A 95 -19.58 4.75 2.79
CA VAL A 95 -18.30 5.37 2.51
C VAL A 95 -18.43 6.89 2.43
N LEU A 96 -19.41 7.42 1.71
CA LEU A 96 -19.63 8.88 1.61
C LEU A 96 -19.87 9.54 2.97
N VAL A 97 -20.68 8.90 3.82
CA VAL A 97 -20.91 9.38 5.19
C VAL A 97 -19.63 9.35 6.02
N ALA A 98 -18.86 8.26 5.94
CA ALA A 98 -17.60 8.12 6.65
C ALA A 98 -16.55 9.14 6.17
N LEU A 99 -16.45 9.36 4.87
CA LEU A 99 -15.57 10.39 4.28
C LEU A 99 -15.92 11.78 4.79
N SER A 100 -17.21 12.12 4.82
CA SER A 100 -17.69 13.40 5.36
C SER A 100 -17.30 13.58 6.84
N ASN A 101 -17.45 12.53 7.65
CA ASN A 101 -17.06 12.54 9.07
C ASN A 101 -15.53 12.74 9.22
N CYS A 102 -14.73 12.22 8.31
CA CYS A 102 -13.27 12.40 8.27
C CYS A 102 -12.85 13.72 7.60
N LYS A 103 -13.80 14.58 7.21
CA LYS A 103 -13.54 15.82 6.44
C LYS A 103 -12.82 15.57 5.10
N LEU A 104 -13.10 14.43 4.50
CA LEU A 104 -12.64 14.06 3.18
C LEU A 104 -13.76 14.28 2.15
N SER A 105 -13.40 14.76 0.97
CA SER A 105 -14.34 15.00 -0.12
C SER A 105 -13.71 14.58 -1.46
N LEU A 106 -14.56 14.25 -2.43
CA LEU A 106 -14.11 14.01 -3.80
C LEU A 106 -13.54 15.31 -4.43
N PRO A 107 -12.50 15.22 -5.24
CA PRO A 107 -11.86 13.99 -5.74
C PRO A 107 -10.89 13.35 -4.74
N LEU A 108 -10.83 12.03 -4.73
CA LEU A 108 -9.98 11.21 -3.88
C LEU A 108 -9.15 10.22 -4.69
N VAL A 109 -8.11 9.67 -4.07
CA VAL A 109 -7.34 8.58 -4.65
C VAL A 109 -7.66 7.29 -3.89
N GLY A 110 -8.39 6.38 -4.56
CA GLY A 110 -8.58 5.00 -4.08
C GLY A 110 -7.30 4.18 -4.26
N LYS A 111 -6.92 3.45 -3.22
CA LYS A 111 -5.75 2.56 -3.23
C LYS A 111 -6.08 1.26 -2.51
N PRO A 112 -5.71 0.10 -3.04
CA PRO A 112 -5.82 -1.14 -2.27
C PRO A 112 -4.87 -1.09 -1.07
N GLU A 113 -5.30 -1.69 0.03
CA GLU A 113 -4.54 -1.75 1.28
C GLU A 113 -3.19 -2.45 1.07
N ILE A 114 -3.21 -3.58 0.36
CA ILE A 114 -2.02 -4.32 -0.04
C ILE A 114 -1.89 -4.23 -1.55
N GLY A 115 -0.71 -3.89 -2.04
CA GLY A 115 -0.43 -3.81 -3.48
C GLY A 115 0.84 -3.03 -3.77
N CYS A 116 1.36 -3.23 -4.98
CA CYS A 116 2.58 -2.57 -5.44
C CYS A 116 2.41 -2.05 -6.89
N ARG A 117 3.35 -1.26 -7.35
CA ARG A 117 3.45 -0.76 -8.73
C ARG A 117 2.21 -0.01 -9.24
N GLY A 118 1.45 0.61 -8.34
CA GLY A 118 0.25 1.37 -8.69
C GLY A 118 -0.97 0.53 -9.12
N VAL A 119 -0.89 -0.79 -9.02
CA VAL A 119 -2.04 -1.66 -9.34
C VAL A 119 -3.21 -1.34 -8.41
N GLY A 120 -4.39 -1.14 -8.98
CA GLY A 120 -5.61 -0.80 -8.26
C GLY A 120 -5.68 0.65 -7.75
N VAL A 121 -4.70 1.52 -8.07
CA VAL A 121 -4.77 2.94 -7.71
C VAL A 121 -5.61 3.68 -8.75
N LYS A 122 -6.66 4.38 -8.31
CA LYS A 122 -7.54 5.17 -9.18
C LYS A 122 -7.84 6.54 -8.56
N LEU A 123 -7.93 7.56 -9.41
CA LEU A 123 -8.49 8.85 -9.05
C LEU A 123 -10.02 8.73 -9.14
N LEU A 124 -10.72 9.05 -8.06
CA LEU A 124 -12.17 9.00 -7.92
C LEU A 124 -12.69 10.43 -7.88
N LYS A 125 -13.33 10.86 -8.97
CA LYS A 125 -13.76 12.26 -9.14
C LYS A 125 -15.19 12.50 -8.66
N ASN A 126 -16.02 11.46 -8.70
CA ASN A 126 -17.43 11.52 -8.38
C ASN A 126 -17.90 10.22 -7.70
N GLU A 127 -19.16 10.21 -7.27
CA GLU A 127 -19.77 9.07 -6.57
C GLU A 127 -19.91 7.82 -7.46
N GLU A 128 -20.11 7.99 -8.77
CA GLU A 128 -20.19 6.90 -9.72
C GLU A 128 -18.84 6.16 -9.85
N GLU A 129 -17.74 6.93 -9.96
CA GLU A 129 -16.39 6.35 -9.99
C GLU A 129 -16.05 5.67 -8.66
N LEU A 130 -16.52 6.21 -7.53
CA LEU A 130 -16.38 5.58 -6.22
C LEU A 130 -17.14 4.25 -6.16
N ALA A 131 -18.40 4.22 -6.56
CA ALA A 131 -19.21 3.00 -6.61
C ALA A 131 -18.57 1.94 -7.51
N ASN A 132 -18.13 2.31 -8.71
CA ASN A 132 -17.43 1.41 -9.62
C ASN A 132 -16.11 0.89 -9.04
N TYR A 133 -15.43 1.66 -8.20
CA TYR A 133 -14.21 1.24 -7.54
C TYR A 133 -14.47 0.23 -6.41
N LEU A 134 -15.56 0.40 -5.66
CA LEU A 134 -15.95 -0.51 -4.58
C LEU A 134 -16.50 -1.84 -5.11
N GLY A 135 -17.04 -1.86 -6.34
CA GLY A 135 -17.60 -3.06 -6.98
C GLY A 135 -16.56 -3.95 -7.70
N ASN A 136 -15.32 -3.53 -7.80
CA ASN A 136 -14.22 -4.28 -8.44
C ASN A 136 -13.28 -4.92 -7.42
#